data_ef1346f45ff8735f32cb88e41686bfce
#
_entry.id   ef1346f45ff8735f32cb88e41686bfce
#
_cell.length_a   1.000
_cell.length_b   1.000
_cell.length_c   1.000
_cell.angle_alpha   90.00
_cell.angle_beta   90.00
_cell.angle_gamma   90.00
#
_symmetry.space_group_name_H-M   'P 1'
#
loop_
_entity.id
_entity.type
_entity.pdbx_description
1 polymer ?
#
loop_
_entity_poly.entity_id
_entity_poly.type
_entity_poly.pdbx_seq_one_letter_code
_entity_poly.pdbx_strand_id
1 'polypeptide(L)'
;SVDVPQARLLGERQLKFLDAWAQDWTDADLKAALSQTIFCGGAHIHGSIGGRLHADLDSNGWPQTGRNKAIGALRKAFAFHYAGDQHLATVFHHGIDEWRDSIYSFCVPSIANLYLRWWKPLEPGKNRKPGQDSILGDHLDGFNNKVTAIAVANPTPEKGGDKLTTRAAGFG
;
A
#
# COMPACT_ATOMS: atom_id res chain seq x y z
N SER A 1 9.79 9.13 7.89
CA SER A 1 10.67 9.93 7.03
C SER A 1 10.07 11.30 6.79
N VAL A 2 10.92 12.28 6.48
CA VAL A 2 10.49 13.67 6.28
C VAL A 2 9.91 13.84 4.87
N ASP A 3 8.76 14.50 4.76
CA ASP A 3 8.21 14.88 3.46
C ASP A 3 9.11 15.91 2.74
N VAL A 4 9.15 15.83 1.43
CA VAL A 4 9.83 16.79 0.56
C VAL A 4 8.81 17.35 -0.43
N PRO A 5 8.12 18.44 -0.08
CA PRO A 5 6.99 18.97 -0.89
C PRO A 5 7.34 19.32 -2.33
N GLN A 6 8.62 19.61 -2.61
CA GLN A 6 9.11 19.92 -3.96
C GLN A 6 9.42 18.66 -4.79
N ALA A 7 9.59 17.50 -4.13
CA ALA A 7 9.79 16.23 -4.83
C ALA A 7 8.48 15.80 -5.50
N ARG A 8 8.61 15.26 -6.69
CA ARG A 8 7.47 14.87 -7.53
C ARG A 8 7.38 13.35 -7.58
N LEU A 9 6.25 12.79 -7.17
CA LEU A 9 5.95 11.38 -7.43
C LEU A 9 5.47 11.19 -8.87
N LEU A 10 4.52 12.04 -9.30
CA LEU A 10 4.03 12.09 -10.67
C LEU A 10 4.41 13.43 -11.32
N GLY A 11 4.76 13.39 -12.60
CA GLY A 11 5.00 14.59 -13.40
C GLY A 11 3.70 15.30 -13.78
N GLU A 12 3.81 16.56 -14.19
CA GLU A 12 2.65 17.37 -14.56
C GLU A 12 1.81 16.75 -15.70
N ARG A 13 2.47 16.12 -16.66
CA ARG A 13 1.79 15.42 -17.76
C ARG A 13 0.93 14.28 -17.25
N GLN A 14 1.44 13.50 -16.27
CA GLN A 14 0.69 12.37 -15.68
C GLN A 14 -0.49 12.88 -14.85
N LEU A 15 -0.30 13.95 -14.07
CA LEU A 15 -1.40 14.54 -13.29
C LEU A 15 -2.49 15.11 -14.21
N LYS A 16 -2.13 15.82 -15.28
CA LYS A 16 -3.10 16.29 -16.28
C LYS A 16 -3.85 15.15 -16.95
N PHE A 17 -3.14 14.06 -17.29
CA PHE A 17 -3.78 12.86 -17.84
C PHE A 17 -4.79 12.26 -16.84
N LEU A 18 -4.40 12.10 -15.57
CA LEU A 18 -5.28 11.55 -14.53
C LEU A 18 -6.50 12.45 -14.28
N ASP A 19 -6.33 13.78 -14.29
CA ASP A 19 -7.44 14.70 -14.12
C ASP A 19 -8.44 14.61 -15.29
N ALA A 20 -7.97 14.50 -16.53
CA ALA A 20 -8.82 14.30 -17.69
C ALA A 20 -9.50 12.92 -17.65
N TRP A 21 -8.73 11.88 -17.39
CA TRP A 21 -9.25 10.51 -17.27
C TRP A 21 -10.29 10.36 -16.15
N ALA A 22 -10.11 11.08 -15.03
CA ALA A 22 -11.06 11.02 -13.92
C ALA A 22 -12.46 11.52 -14.31
N GLN A 23 -12.54 12.44 -15.25
CA GLN A 23 -13.79 13.06 -15.73
C GLN A 23 -14.40 12.32 -16.91
N ASP A 24 -13.61 11.58 -17.68
CA ASP A 24 -14.07 10.85 -18.84
C ASP A 24 -14.66 9.50 -18.44
N TRP A 25 -15.98 9.37 -18.49
CA TRP A 25 -16.74 8.16 -18.22
C TRP A 25 -17.35 7.54 -19.48
N THR A 26 -16.87 7.97 -20.68
CA THR A 26 -17.31 7.39 -21.94
C THR A 26 -16.99 5.89 -21.96
N ASP A 27 -18.04 5.08 -22.17
CA ASP A 27 -17.95 3.62 -22.23
C ASP A 27 -17.30 2.96 -20.99
N ALA A 28 -17.40 3.58 -19.81
CA ALA A 28 -16.82 3.08 -18.58
C ALA A 28 -17.82 3.07 -17.43
N ASP A 29 -18.06 1.91 -16.84
CA ASP A 29 -18.86 1.74 -15.60
C ASP A 29 -17.99 1.71 -14.37
N LEU A 30 -16.70 1.41 -14.51
CA LEU A 30 -15.72 1.28 -13.44
C LEU A 30 -14.35 1.77 -13.90
N LYS A 31 -13.60 2.36 -12.99
CA LYS A 31 -12.22 2.77 -13.28
C LYS A 31 -11.24 2.02 -12.40
N ALA A 32 -10.14 1.58 -13.02
CA ALA A 32 -9.04 0.94 -12.35
C ALA A 32 -7.73 1.63 -12.72
N ALA A 33 -6.89 1.86 -11.72
CA ALA A 33 -5.52 2.35 -11.89
C ALA A 33 -4.54 1.24 -11.55
N LEU A 34 -3.54 1.04 -12.39
CA LEU A 34 -2.47 0.08 -12.18
C LEU A 34 -1.16 0.82 -11.99
N SER A 35 -0.40 0.44 -10.99
CA SER A 35 0.97 0.92 -10.80
C SER A 35 1.88 -0.22 -10.35
N GLN A 36 3.19 0.00 -10.42
CA GLN A 36 4.17 -0.98 -9.98
C GLN A 36 3.97 -1.32 -8.51
N THR A 37 3.84 -0.30 -7.65
CA THR A 37 3.77 -0.45 -6.19
C THR A 37 2.64 0.40 -5.58
N ILE A 38 2.28 0.12 -4.33
CA ILE A 38 1.21 0.82 -3.62
C ILE A 38 1.62 2.21 -3.10
N PHE A 39 0.64 3.04 -2.77
CA PHE A 39 0.82 4.40 -2.28
C PHE A 39 1.05 4.50 -0.75
N CYS A 40 1.74 3.53 -0.19
CA CYS A 40 2.14 3.52 1.23
C CYS A 40 3.31 2.58 1.48
N GLY A 41 3.96 2.70 2.62
CA GLY A 41 4.90 1.70 3.12
C GLY A 41 4.16 0.48 3.67
N GLY A 42 3.76 -0.43 2.78
CA GLY A 42 2.91 -1.59 3.11
C GLY A 42 3.66 -2.77 3.71
N ALA A 43 4.98 -2.72 3.84
CA ALA A 43 5.77 -3.81 4.41
C ALA A 43 6.77 -3.28 5.45
N HIS A 44 6.85 -3.96 6.58
CA HIS A 44 7.72 -3.56 7.70
C HIS A 44 8.88 -4.53 7.93
N ILE A 45 8.73 -5.79 7.59
CA ILE A 45 9.77 -6.81 7.73
C ILE A 45 10.13 -7.32 6.34
N HIS A 46 11.40 -7.42 6.05
CA HIS A 46 11.93 -7.75 4.75
C HIS A 46 12.88 -8.94 4.78
N GLY A 47 12.69 -9.83 3.82
CA GLY A 47 13.60 -10.93 3.52
C GLY A 47 13.77 -11.96 4.63
N SER A 48 14.78 -12.80 4.46
CA SER A 48 15.05 -13.95 5.34
C SER A 48 15.61 -13.57 6.70
N ILE A 49 16.26 -12.43 6.81
CA ILE A 49 16.90 -11.96 8.06
C ILE A 49 15.93 -11.20 8.98
N GLY A 50 14.69 -11.01 8.55
CA GLY A 50 13.69 -10.31 9.35
C GLY A 50 14.04 -8.85 9.64
N GLY A 51 14.83 -8.20 8.79
CA GLY A 51 15.19 -6.79 8.93
C GLY A 51 13.96 -5.89 8.90
N ARG A 52 13.83 -4.99 9.89
CA ARG A 52 12.73 -4.03 9.92
C ARG A 52 13.09 -2.79 9.11
N LEU A 53 12.20 -2.43 8.20
CA LEU A 53 12.27 -1.21 7.43
C LEU A 53 10.95 -0.43 7.61
N HIS A 54 11.03 0.73 8.27
CA HIS A 54 9.82 1.52 8.53
C HIS A 54 9.36 2.35 7.35
N ALA A 55 10.28 2.71 6.46
CA ALA A 55 10.04 3.57 5.33
C ALA A 55 10.76 3.01 4.09
N ASP A 56 10.03 2.28 3.27
CA ASP A 56 10.52 1.73 2.02
C ASP A 56 10.38 2.78 0.91
N LEU A 57 11.49 3.42 0.54
CA LEU A 57 11.53 4.43 -0.54
C LEU A 57 11.22 3.85 -1.93
N ASP A 58 11.17 2.54 -2.05
CA ASP A 58 10.76 1.83 -3.27
C ASP A 58 9.24 1.72 -3.41
N SER A 59 8.49 2.33 -2.50
CA SER A 59 7.04 2.44 -2.58
C SER A 59 6.60 3.82 -3.07
N ASN A 60 5.36 3.94 -3.58
CA ASN A 60 4.74 5.23 -3.90
C ASN A 60 4.23 5.98 -2.65
N GLY A 61 4.62 5.57 -1.45
CA GLY A 61 4.27 6.23 -0.20
C GLY A 61 5.01 7.54 0.03
N TRP A 62 6.10 7.77 -0.69
CA TRP A 62 6.95 8.96 -0.56
C TRP A 62 7.23 9.60 -1.93
N PRO A 63 7.36 10.92 -2.02
CA PRO A 63 7.13 11.94 -0.98
C PRO A 63 5.64 12.08 -0.65
N GLN A 64 5.31 12.34 0.62
CA GLN A 64 3.91 12.37 1.09
C GLN A 64 3.04 13.37 0.31
N THR A 65 3.54 14.58 0.08
CA THR A 65 2.83 15.60 -0.72
C THR A 65 2.59 15.10 -2.16
N GLY A 66 3.58 14.46 -2.78
CA GLY A 66 3.45 13.88 -4.13
C GLY A 66 2.46 12.71 -4.16
N ARG A 67 2.53 11.84 -3.16
CA ARG A 67 1.60 10.75 -2.95
C ARG A 67 0.17 11.25 -2.81
N ASN A 68 -0.06 12.26 -1.97
CA ASN A 68 -1.40 12.81 -1.73
C ASN A 68 -1.99 13.44 -3.01
N LYS A 69 -1.18 14.10 -3.85
CA LYS A 69 -1.62 14.57 -5.17
C LYS A 69 -2.05 13.42 -6.08
N ALA A 70 -1.28 12.35 -6.12
CA ALA A 70 -1.58 11.19 -6.97
C ALA A 70 -2.89 10.51 -6.55
N ILE A 71 -3.03 10.14 -5.27
CA ILE A 71 -4.25 9.47 -4.81
C ILE A 71 -5.46 10.41 -4.76
N GLY A 72 -5.26 11.73 -4.63
CA GLY A 72 -6.30 12.72 -4.76
C GLY A 72 -6.87 12.79 -6.18
N ALA A 73 -6.03 12.64 -7.21
CA ALA A 73 -6.49 12.53 -8.59
C ALA A 73 -7.27 11.23 -8.83
N LEU A 74 -6.76 10.10 -8.31
CA LEU A 74 -7.45 8.80 -8.41
C LEU A 74 -8.77 8.78 -7.65
N ARG A 75 -8.87 9.46 -6.50
CA ARG A 75 -10.10 9.60 -5.73
C ARG A 75 -11.22 10.27 -6.53
N LYS A 76 -10.90 11.29 -7.32
CA LYS A 76 -11.88 11.97 -8.20
C LYS A 76 -12.48 11.00 -9.24
N ALA A 77 -11.73 9.98 -9.64
CA ALA A 77 -12.17 8.94 -10.56
C ALA A 77 -12.92 7.79 -9.87
N PHE A 78 -13.06 7.78 -8.55
CA PHE A 78 -13.54 6.63 -7.77
C PHE A 78 -12.82 5.33 -8.13
N ALA A 79 -11.55 5.41 -8.51
CA ALA A 79 -10.81 4.29 -9.06
C ALA A 79 -10.37 3.32 -7.96
N PHE A 80 -10.49 2.01 -8.26
CA PHE A 80 -9.72 1.00 -7.54
C PHE A 80 -8.27 1.00 -8.03
N HIS A 81 -7.34 0.81 -7.10
CA HIS A 81 -5.93 0.75 -7.43
C HIS A 81 -5.39 -0.66 -7.23
N TYR A 82 -4.70 -1.17 -8.24
CA TYR A 82 -4.03 -2.46 -8.21
C TYR A 82 -2.52 -2.27 -8.36
N ALA A 83 -1.76 -2.96 -7.51
CA ALA A 83 -0.30 -2.87 -7.50
C ALA A 83 0.34 -4.20 -7.12
N GLY A 84 1.62 -4.31 -7.37
CA GLY A 84 2.48 -5.44 -6.98
C GLY A 84 3.62 -5.00 -6.07
N ASP A 85 4.80 -5.51 -6.35
CA ASP A 85 6.11 -5.13 -5.80
C ASP A 85 6.30 -5.36 -4.30
N GLN A 86 5.32 -5.11 -3.47
CA GLN A 86 5.46 -5.25 -2.01
C GLN A 86 5.56 -6.70 -1.53
N HIS A 87 5.47 -7.69 -2.42
CA HIS A 87 5.57 -9.13 -2.11
C HIS A 87 4.68 -9.56 -0.93
N LEU A 88 3.54 -8.92 -0.79
CA LEU A 88 2.60 -9.09 0.30
C LEU A 88 1.19 -8.81 -0.20
N ALA A 89 0.28 -9.76 -0.02
CA ALA A 89 -1.12 -9.54 -0.35
C ALA A 89 -1.76 -8.64 0.71
N THR A 90 -2.24 -7.47 0.27
CA THR A 90 -2.88 -6.50 1.16
C THR A 90 -4.03 -5.77 0.51
N VAL A 91 -4.99 -5.37 1.33
CA VAL A 91 -6.01 -4.39 0.98
C VAL A 91 -5.88 -3.22 1.94
N PHE A 92 -5.48 -2.07 1.42
CA PHE A 92 -5.42 -0.82 2.17
C PHE A 92 -6.47 0.18 1.68
N HIS A 93 -7.11 0.88 2.60
CA HIS A 93 -7.88 2.08 2.32
C HIS A 93 -7.05 3.29 2.70
N HIS A 94 -6.68 4.11 1.73
CA HIS A 94 -5.84 5.28 1.96
C HIS A 94 -6.61 6.46 2.53
N GLY A 95 -5.90 7.30 3.28
CA GLY A 95 -6.37 8.59 3.72
C GLY A 95 -5.40 9.71 3.30
N ILE A 96 -5.94 10.92 3.11
CA ILE A 96 -5.20 12.16 2.89
C ILE A 96 -5.40 13.06 4.11
N ASP A 97 -6.58 13.65 4.22
CA ASP A 97 -6.95 14.54 5.31
C ASP A 97 -7.47 13.74 6.51
N GLU A 98 -8.28 12.69 6.24
CA GLU A 98 -8.81 11.76 7.22
C GLU A 98 -8.47 10.32 6.85
N TRP A 99 -8.62 9.37 7.80
CA TRP A 99 -8.54 7.97 7.45
C TRP A 99 -9.71 7.57 6.55
N ARG A 100 -9.44 6.80 5.50
CA ARG A 100 -10.45 6.24 4.58
C ARG A 100 -11.13 7.29 3.69
N ASP A 101 -10.53 8.44 3.49
CA ASP A 101 -11.10 9.49 2.64
C ASP A 101 -10.60 9.43 1.19
N SER A 102 -9.86 8.38 0.81
CA SER A 102 -9.30 8.24 -0.53
C SER A 102 -9.55 6.84 -1.12
N ILE A 103 -8.64 6.34 -1.93
CA ILE A 103 -8.81 5.12 -2.73
C ILE A 103 -8.50 3.84 -1.94
N TYR A 104 -9.00 2.71 -2.45
CA TYR A 104 -8.53 1.38 -2.07
C TYR A 104 -7.36 0.96 -2.94
N SER A 105 -6.33 0.37 -2.32
CA SER A 105 -5.25 -0.33 -3.02
C SER A 105 -5.29 -1.82 -2.70
N PHE A 106 -5.24 -2.61 -3.76
CA PHE A 106 -5.09 -4.06 -3.72
C PHE A 106 -3.66 -4.37 -4.15
N CYS A 107 -2.84 -4.82 -3.21
CA CYS A 107 -1.49 -5.29 -3.52
C CYS A 107 -1.49 -6.79 -3.69
N VAL A 108 -0.91 -7.25 -4.79
CA VAL A 108 -0.83 -8.67 -5.14
C VAL A 108 0.62 -9.11 -5.03
N PRO A 109 0.94 -10.23 -4.35
CA PRO A 109 2.30 -10.74 -4.29
C PRO A 109 2.73 -11.26 -5.65
N SER A 110 4.04 -11.24 -5.93
CA SER A 110 4.57 -11.83 -7.15
C SER A 110 4.48 -13.35 -7.12
N ILE A 111 4.04 -13.92 -8.24
CA ILE A 111 3.80 -15.37 -8.39
C ILE A 111 5.10 -16.19 -8.19
N ALA A 112 6.23 -15.67 -8.65
CA ALA A 112 7.49 -16.43 -8.69
C ALA A 112 8.63 -15.83 -7.86
N ASN A 113 8.44 -14.69 -7.22
CA ASN A 113 9.48 -14.06 -6.42
C ASN A 113 9.28 -14.35 -4.94
N LEU A 114 10.22 -15.06 -4.35
CA LEU A 114 10.18 -15.53 -2.96
C LEU A 114 10.74 -14.53 -1.95
N TYR A 115 11.01 -13.30 -2.33
CA TYR A 115 11.44 -12.27 -1.38
C TYR A 115 10.25 -11.83 -0.53
N LEU A 116 10.02 -12.52 0.58
CA LEU A 116 8.85 -12.33 1.43
C LEU A 116 8.96 -11.06 2.26
N ARG A 117 7.83 -10.39 2.44
CA ARG A 117 7.67 -9.23 3.29
C ARG A 117 6.49 -9.42 4.24
N TRP A 118 6.48 -8.67 5.35
CA TRP A 118 5.40 -8.70 6.35
C TRP A 118 4.94 -7.31 6.71
N TRP A 119 3.65 -7.15 6.80
CA TRP A 119 3.03 -6.05 7.51
C TRP A 119 3.07 -6.35 9.01
N LYS A 120 3.86 -5.62 9.75
CA LYS A 120 4.02 -5.78 11.20
C LYS A 120 4.17 -4.40 11.84
N PRO A 121 3.08 -3.64 12.02
CA PRO A 121 3.12 -2.33 12.69
C PRO A 121 3.61 -2.49 14.12
N LEU A 122 4.21 -1.43 14.68
CA LEU A 122 4.68 -1.41 16.06
C LEU A 122 3.52 -1.32 17.05
N GLU A 123 2.50 -0.54 16.67
CA GLU A 123 1.33 -0.29 17.50
C GLU A 123 0.09 -0.97 16.90
N PRO A 124 -0.82 -1.44 17.74
CA PRO A 124 -2.11 -1.93 17.26
C PRO A 124 -2.87 -0.86 16.45
N GLY A 125 -3.49 -1.25 15.38
CA GLY A 125 -4.32 -0.35 14.59
C GLY A 125 -5.48 0.21 15.40
N LYS A 126 -5.84 1.48 15.14
CA LYS A 126 -6.99 2.14 15.75
C LYS A 126 -8.29 1.79 15.01
N ASN A 127 -9.42 2.06 15.63
CA ASN A 127 -10.75 1.92 15.04
C ASN A 127 -11.04 0.53 14.42
N ARG A 128 -10.46 -0.52 15.00
CA ARG A 128 -10.72 -1.91 14.66
C ARG A 128 -12.08 -2.36 15.21
N LYS A 129 -12.69 -3.33 14.54
CA LYS A 129 -13.85 -4.02 15.12
C LYS A 129 -13.39 -4.90 16.30
N PRO A 130 -14.22 -5.13 17.30
CA PRO A 130 -13.91 -6.10 18.36
C PRO A 130 -13.53 -7.46 17.78
N GLY A 131 -12.44 -8.04 18.28
CA GLY A 131 -11.92 -9.34 17.82
C GLY A 131 -11.09 -9.33 16.54
N GLN A 132 -10.93 -8.19 15.87
CA GLN A 132 -9.99 -8.09 14.74
C GLN A 132 -8.53 -8.13 15.20
N ASP A 133 -7.67 -8.72 14.35
CA ASP A 133 -6.23 -8.74 14.56
C ASP A 133 -5.67 -7.32 14.79
N SER A 134 -4.67 -7.22 15.64
CA SER A 134 -4.01 -5.96 16.01
C SER A 134 -3.32 -5.26 14.82
N ILE A 135 -2.97 -6.01 13.78
CA ILE A 135 -2.34 -5.47 12.57
C ILE A 135 -3.33 -4.79 11.61
N LEU A 136 -4.63 -4.96 11.81
CA LEU A 136 -5.68 -4.31 11.01
C LEU A 136 -6.07 -2.95 11.61
N GLY A 137 -6.93 -2.20 10.91
CA GLY A 137 -7.39 -0.89 11.33
C GLY A 137 -6.51 0.25 10.87
N ASP A 138 -6.60 1.38 11.55
CA ASP A 138 -5.97 2.64 11.16
C ASP A 138 -4.55 2.75 11.71
N HIS A 139 -3.61 3.03 10.80
CA HIS A 139 -2.19 3.18 11.08
C HIS A 139 -1.61 4.40 10.37
N LEU A 140 -0.52 4.93 10.91
CA LEU A 140 0.42 5.76 10.15
C LEU A 140 1.54 4.87 9.64
N ASP A 141 1.82 4.91 8.35
CA ASP A 141 2.97 4.21 7.78
C ASP A 141 4.30 4.92 8.09
N GLY A 142 5.41 4.38 7.64
CA GLY A 142 6.74 4.96 7.88
C GLY A 142 6.99 6.34 7.27
N PHE A 143 6.04 6.83 6.45
CA PHE A 143 6.05 8.16 5.84
C PHE A 143 5.00 9.10 6.46
N ASN A 144 4.34 8.66 7.55
CA ASN A 144 3.20 9.33 8.18
C ASN A 144 1.95 9.42 7.30
N ASN A 145 1.81 8.54 6.31
CA ASN A 145 0.57 8.45 5.55
C ASN A 145 -0.50 7.74 6.36
N LYS A 146 -1.72 8.26 6.31
CA LYS A 146 -2.90 7.61 6.89
C LYS A 146 -3.29 6.42 6.01
N VAL A 147 -3.30 5.23 6.60
CA VAL A 147 -3.70 3.98 5.93
C VAL A 147 -4.55 3.14 6.86
N THR A 148 -5.60 2.55 6.34
CA THR A 148 -6.40 1.56 7.06
C THR A 148 -6.12 0.20 6.46
N ALA A 149 -5.51 -0.68 7.24
CA ALA A 149 -5.32 -2.07 6.85
C ALA A 149 -6.65 -2.83 6.99
N ILE A 150 -7.20 -3.26 5.87
CA ILE A 150 -8.48 -3.99 5.79
C ILE A 150 -8.24 -5.49 5.80
N ALA A 151 -7.28 -5.95 5.00
CA ALA A 151 -6.85 -7.33 4.93
C ALA A 151 -5.34 -7.38 4.67
N VAL A 152 -4.70 -8.34 5.29
CA VAL A 152 -3.27 -8.62 5.12
C VAL A 152 -3.05 -10.12 5.23
N ALA A 153 -2.42 -10.70 4.21
CA ALA A 153 -1.99 -12.10 4.22
C ALA A 153 -0.48 -12.17 4.48
N ASN A 154 -0.09 -12.02 5.74
CA ASN A 154 1.30 -12.19 6.13
C ASN A 154 1.75 -13.63 5.87
N PRO A 155 2.91 -13.85 5.22
CA PRO A 155 3.45 -15.19 5.09
C PRO A 155 3.73 -15.78 6.47
N THR A 156 3.37 -17.04 6.67
CA THR A 156 3.67 -17.78 7.90
C THR A 156 4.96 -18.58 7.70
N PRO A 157 5.88 -18.56 8.67
CA PRO A 157 7.00 -19.50 8.65
C PRO A 157 6.45 -20.93 8.76
N GLU A 158 6.87 -21.82 7.88
CA GLU A 158 6.61 -23.24 8.06
C GLU A 158 7.32 -23.76 9.31
N LYS A 159 6.75 -24.77 9.95
CA LYS A 159 7.34 -25.39 11.17
C LYS A 159 8.80 -25.77 10.90
N GLY A 160 9.71 -25.14 11.61
CA GLY A 160 11.13 -25.51 11.67
C GLY A 160 12.09 -24.72 10.79
N GLY A 161 11.69 -23.61 10.14
CA GLY A 161 12.64 -22.92 9.30
C GLY A 161 12.57 -21.41 9.26
N ASP A 162 13.67 -20.76 9.59
CA ASP A 162 13.92 -19.36 9.24
C ASP A 162 14.39 -19.18 7.79
N LYS A 163 14.45 -20.28 7.02
CA LYS A 163 14.89 -20.27 5.63
C LYS A 163 13.76 -19.76 4.72
N LEU A 164 14.13 -18.95 3.76
CA LEU A 164 13.21 -18.37 2.77
C LEU A 164 12.36 -19.46 2.06
N THR A 165 12.95 -20.63 1.82
CA THR A 165 12.31 -21.77 1.16
C THR A 165 11.26 -22.48 2.01
N THR A 166 11.16 -22.19 3.31
CA THR A 166 10.19 -22.80 4.23
C THR A 166 9.04 -21.86 4.58
N ARG A 167 8.95 -20.71 3.93
CA ARG A 167 7.90 -19.72 4.17
C ARG A 167 6.83 -19.84 3.10
N ALA A 168 5.58 -19.97 3.53
CA ALA A 168 4.46 -19.93 2.61
C ALA A 168 4.40 -18.61 1.85
N ALA A 169 4.16 -18.67 0.56
CA ALA A 169 3.83 -17.48 -0.21
C ALA A 169 2.55 -16.85 0.34
N GLY A 170 2.54 -15.53 0.48
CA GLY A 170 1.39 -14.79 0.99
C GLY A 170 0.26 -14.67 -0.04
N PHE A 171 -0.23 -15.80 -0.54
CA PHE A 171 -1.45 -15.82 -1.34
C PHE A 171 -2.65 -15.87 -0.39
N GLY A 172 -3.44 -14.82 -0.42
CA GLY A 172 -4.74 -14.77 0.24
C GLY A 172 -5.86 -15.12 -0.72
#